data_14e4172e200d32551b4fa677a98c1841
#
_entry.id   14e4172e200d32551b4fa677a98c1841
#
_cell.length_a   1.000
_cell.length_b   1.000
_cell.length_c   1.000
_cell.angle_alpha   90.00
_cell.angle_beta   90.00
_cell.angle_gamma   90.00
#
_symmetry.space_group_name_H-M   'P 1'
#
loop_
_entity.id
_entity.type
_entity.pdbx_description
1 polymer ?
#
loop_
_entity_poly.entity_id
_entity_poly.type
_entity_poly.pdbx_seq_one_letter_code
_entity_poly.pdbx_strand_id
1 'polypeptide(L)'
;MRIAYFSIEFPPSIFGGLGVYVDEISREMVSLGERISVFTLGDNRLERHQDMNGVEVFREVTVPIRDGLEIFLSPQTLSWGEGLYFLLDLFSLNQLSAASIMENGPFDLCVAHDWLGLLGAMAIKREGIPMIFHVHGLEVGRSDNPNPQLVALEKKGAEVADLIITVSEAMKQELVSLGVEAKKVHVCYHGVDGAFFDPDRADPERLAALRKRYGFALDDIIVLFMGRLESVKGIVQLFSAIPVVQAKHPKVKLLVVGKGSLESWALSEAKRLGGITLVTDFLEAEDKMHHYALADLCVFPSIYEPFGIVALEAAAMGKAAVVGAAGTSGLQEIVKNPGEARPTGVHVNARDSRDIAWGINLALEDLDRLQSWGKNARARALEEFTWQKAAERTLEIYKELV
;
A
#
# COMPACT_ATOMS: atom_id res chain seq x y z
N MET A 1 24.80 -8.67 6.21
CA MET A 1 24.09 -8.67 7.51
C MET A 1 23.07 -9.78 7.52
N ARG A 2 22.66 -10.24 8.69
CA ARG A 2 21.51 -11.13 8.87
C ARG A 2 20.37 -10.38 9.55
N ILE A 3 19.25 -10.24 8.86
CA ILE A 3 18.19 -9.30 9.21
C ILE A 3 16.89 -10.07 9.45
N ALA A 4 16.22 -9.80 10.57
CA ALA A 4 14.93 -10.38 10.93
C ALA A 4 13.79 -9.39 10.64
N TYR A 5 12.84 -9.77 9.80
CA TYR A 5 11.64 -8.99 9.50
C TYR A 5 10.43 -9.54 10.24
N PHE A 6 9.77 -8.70 11.03
CA PHE A 6 8.44 -8.97 11.57
C PHE A 6 7.39 -8.45 10.59
N SER A 7 6.69 -9.34 9.91
CA SER A 7 5.60 -8.97 9.00
C SER A 7 4.45 -9.96 9.12
N ILE A 8 3.22 -9.46 9.25
CA ILE A 8 2.03 -10.33 9.25
C ILE A 8 1.71 -10.86 7.86
N GLU A 9 2.14 -10.14 6.82
CA GLU A 9 1.90 -10.48 5.42
C GLU A 9 3.21 -10.94 4.76
N PHE A 10 3.16 -12.09 4.11
CA PHE A 10 4.20 -12.60 3.21
C PHE A 10 3.57 -13.65 2.28
N PRO A 11 4.09 -13.86 1.05
CA PRO A 11 3.53 -14.85 0.13
C PRO A 11 3.33 -16.25 0.75
N PRO A 12 2.21 -16.91 0.44
CA PRO A 12 1.13 -16.55 -0.47
C PRO A 12 0.06 -15.64 0.15
N SER A 13 0.18 -15.25 1.42
CA SER A 13 -0.81 -14.46 2.18
C SER A 13 -0.48 -12.97 2.11
N ILE A 14 -0.88 -12.33 1.02
CA ILE A 14 -0.73 -10.89 0.79
C ILE A 14 -2.12 -10.25 0.73
N PHE A 15 -2.37 -9.24 1.56
CA PHE A 15 -3.64 -8.53 1.61
C PHE A 15 -3.55 -7.08 1.13
N GLY A 16 -2.32 -6.52 1.07
CA GLY A 16 -2.11 -5.12 0.71
C GLY A 16 -0.69 -4.76 0.33
N GLY A 17 -0.42 -3.46 0.30
CA GLY A 17 0.89 -2.92 -0.06
C GLY A 17 2.02 -3.34 0.87
N LEU A 18 1.72 -3.66 2.14
CA LEU A 18 2.70 -4.13 3.10
C LEU A 18 3.32 -5.45 2.65
N GLY A 19 2.48 -6.45 2.32
CA GLY A 19 2.96 -7.76 1.89
C GLY A 19 3.74 -7.69 0.57
N VAL A 20 3.29 -6.86 -0.38
CA VAL A 20 4.02 -6.59 -1.63
C VAL A 20 5.40 -5.98 -1.33
N TYR A 21 5.46 -4.98 -0.43
CA TYR A 21 6.73 -4.36 -0.06
C TYR A 21 7.69 -5.37 0.57
N VAL A 22 7.22 -6.15 1.57
CA VAL A 22 8.10 -7.08 2.29
C VAL A 22 8.63 -8.18 1.38
N ASP A 23 7.83 -8.69 0.45
CA ASP A 23 8.26 -9.67 -0.55
C ASP A 23 9.33 -9.09 -1.48
N GLU A 24 9.03 -7.96 -2.13
CA GLU A 24 9.93 -7.34 -3.10
C GLU A 24 11.25 -6.89 -2.46
N ILE A 25 11.17 -6.20 -1.31
CA ILE A 25 12.38 -5.70 -0.64
C ILE A 25 13.25 -6.85 -0.12
N SER A 26 12.64 -7.94 0.36
CA SER A 26 13.40 -9.11 0.83
C SER A 26 14.21 -9.74 -0.31
N ARG A 27 13.61 -9.90 -1.49
CA ARG A 27 14.29 -10.45 -2.68
C ARG A 27 15.41 -9.54 -3.17
N GLU A 28 15.17 -8.23 -3.22
CA GLU A 28 16.20 -7.28 -3.60
C GLU A 28 17.36 -7.21 -2.59
N MET A 29 17.07 -7.27 -1.29
CA MET A 29 18.10 -7.33 -0.26
C MET A 29 18.96 -8.60 -0.38
N VAL A 30 18.35 -9.75 -0.69
CA VAL A 30 19.08 -11.00 -0.98
C VAL A 30 19.97 -10.81 -2.21
N SER A 31 19.50 -10.14 -3.26
CA SER A 31 20.29 -9.85 -4.46
C SER A 31 21.50 -8.96 -4.18
N LEU A 32 21.40 -8.09 -3.15
CA LEU A 32 22.49 -7.25 -2.65
C LEU A 32 23.47 -8.00 -1.71
N GLY A 33 23.23 -9.30 -1.49
CA GLY A 33 24.09 -10.18 -0.68
C GLY A 33 23.75 -10.23 0.80
N GLU A 34 22.62 -9.69 1.23
CA GLU A 34 22.15 -9.73 2.61
C GLU A 34 21.35 -11.02 2.87
N ARG A 35 21.29 -11.46 4.13
CA ARG A 35 20.48 -12.61 4.54
C ARG A 35 19.22 -12.11 5.22
N ILE A 36 18.07 -12.42 4.63
CA ILE A 36 16.78 -11.99 5.14
C ILE A 36 16.02 -13.20 5.68
N SER A 37 15.56 -13.08 6.91
CA SER A 37 14.64 -14.05 7.53
C SER A 37 13.33 -13.32 7.86
N VAL A 38 12.21 -13.76 7.26
CA VAL A 38 10.87 -13.18 7.47
C VAL A 38 10.10 -14.06 8.45
N PHE A 39 9.64 -13.46 9.55
CA PHE A 39 8.79 -14.09 10.56
C PHE A 39 7.36 -13.59 10.34
N THR A 40 6.47 -14.50 9.91
CA THR A 40 5.13 -14.16 9.43
C THR A 40 4.06 -15.12 9.96
N LEU A 41 2.80 -14.75 9.76
CA LEU A 41 1.68 -15.61 10.13
C LEU A 41 1.62 -16.81 9.19
N GLY A 42 1.53 -17.99 9.77
CA GLY A 42 1.36 -19.27 9.08
C GLY A 42 -0.03 -19.86 9.28
N ASP A 43 -0.32 -20.83 8.45
CA ASP A 43 -1.44 -21.74 8.64
C ASP A 43 -0.95 -23.20 8.60
N ASN A 44 -1.82 -24.16 8.93
CA ASN A 44 -1.46 -25.58 8.97
C ASN A 44 -1.26 -26.21 7.57
N ARG A 45 -1.42 -25.44 6.48
CA ARG A 45 -1.28 -25.89 5.08
C ARG A 45 0.06 -25.53 4.48
N LEU A 46 0.75 -24.55 5.07
CA LEU A 46 2.04 -24.05 4.60
C LEU A 46 3.19 -24.63 5.42
N GLU A 47 4.34 -24.81 4.79
CA GLU A 47 5.56 -25.21 5.50
C GLU A 47 5.94 -24.12 6.51
N ARG A 48 6.27 -24.56 7.73
CA ARG A 48 6.63 -23.65 8.83
C ARG A 48 7.95 -22.93 8.60
N HIS A 49 8.88 -23.60 7.93
CA HIS A 49 10.17 -23.05 7.55
C HIS A 49 10.46 -23.41 6.10
N GLN A 50 10.74 -22.40 5.28
CA GLN A 50 10.93 -22.56 3.84
C GLN A 50 11.93 -21.50 3.33
N ASP A 51 12.78 -21.88 2.37
CA ASP A 51 13.49 -20.91 1.54
C ASP A 51 12.62 -20.53 0.34
N MET A 52 12.42 -19.23 0.15
CA MET A 52 11.70 -18.67 -0.99
C MET A 52 12.59 -17.66 -1.71
N ASN A 53 13.23 -18.09 -2.79
CA ASN A 53 14.15 -17.27 -3.59
C ASN A 53 15.31 -16.67 -2.76
N GLY A 54 15.84 -17.44 -1.82
CA GLY A 54 16.93 -17.00 -0.92
C GLY A 54 16.48 -16.25 0.32
N VAL A 55 15.18 -16.04 0.51
CA VAL A 55 14.58 -15.49 1.72
C VAL A 55 14.19 -16.66 2.63
N GLU A 56 14.72 -16.70 3.85
CA GLU A 56 14.28 -17.65 4.87
C GLU A 56 12.91 -17.21 5.43
N VAL A 57 11.89 -18.05 5.33
CA VAL A 57 10.53 -17.72 5.80
C VAL A 57 10.15 -18.64 6.95
N PHE A 58 9.89 -18.02 8.11
CA PHE A 58 9.38 -18.69 9.31
C PHE A 58 7.89 -18.34 9.48
N ARG A 59 7.03 -19.35 9.40
CA ARG A 59 5.57 -19.19 9.53
C ARG A 59 5.11 -19.67 10.89
N GLU A 60 4.78 -18.73 11.74
CA GLU A 60 4.28 -19.02 13.07
C GLU A 60 2.78 -19.34 13.01
N VAL A 61 2.40 -20.48 13.55
CA VAL A 61 1.00 -20.89 13.62
C VAL A 61 0.45 -20.58 14.99
N THR A 62 -0.44 -19.62 15.06
CA THR A 62 -1.13 -19.29 16.31
C THR A 62 -2.21 -20.31 16.63
N VAL A 63 -2.36 -20.62 17.92
CA VAL A 63 -3.44 -21.50 18.42
C VAL A 63 -4.45 -20.61 19.13
N PRO A 64 -5.72 -20.60 18.73
CA PRO A 64 -6.74 -19.81 19.40
C PRO A 64 -6.88 -20.24 20.86
N ILE A 65 -6.67 -19.31 21.79
CA ILE A 65 -6.82 -19.52 23.24
C ILE A 65 -8.04 -18.79 23.79
N ARG A 66 -9.07 -18.61 22.96
CA ARG A 66 -10.21 -17.73 23.19
C ARG A 66 -10.97 -18.09 24.47
N ASP A 67 -11.41 -19.34 24.59
CA ASP A 67 -12.35 -19.78 25.64
C ASP A 67 -11.81 -19.61 27.07
N GLY A 68 -10.53 -19.88 27.29
CA GLY A 68 -9.90 -19.71 28.61
C GLY A 68 -9.56 -18.27 28.93
N LEU A 69 -9.23 -17.48 27.89
CA LEU A 69 -8.79 -16.09 28.07
C LEU A 69 -9.95 -15.16 28.43
N GLU A 70 -11.16 -15.44 27.97
CA GLU A 70 -12.38 -14.67 28.28
C GLU A 70 -12.60 -14.48 29.78
N ILE A 71 -12.18 -15.46 30.61
CA ILE A 71 -12.27 -15.41 32.08
C ILE A 71 -11.47 -14.23 32.66
N PHE A 72 -10.37 -13.84 31.99
CA PHE A 72 -9.44 -12.80 32.45
C PHE A 72 -9.73 -11.42 31.85
N LEU A 73 -10.66 -11.33 30.89
CA LEU A 73 -10.94 -10.10 30.18
C LEU A 73 -12.11 -9.33 30.81
N SER A 74 -12.00 -8.01 30.80
CA SER A 74 -13.10 -7.17 31.25
C SER A 74 -14.25 -7.17 30.23
N PRO A 75 -15.50 -6.90 30.66
CA PRO A 75 -16.62 -6.72 29.72
C PRO A 75 -16.37 -5.66 28.64
N GLN A 76 -15.59 -4.62 28.98
CA GLN A 76 -15.18 -3.59 28.02
C GLN A 76 -14.25 -4.15 26.95
N THR A 77 -13.28 -4.99 27.34
CA THR A 77 -12.36 -5.62 26.38
C THR A 77 -13.09 -6.63 25.49
N LEU A 78 -14.01 -7.41 26.08
CA LEU A 78 -14.83 -8.37 25.33
C LEU A 78 -15.75 -7.69 24.29
N SER A 79 -16.15 -6.43 24.54
CA SER A 79 -16.97 -5.67 23.59
C SER A 79 -16.24 -5.33 22.26
N TRP A 80 -14.93 -5.56 22.16
CA TRP A 80 -14.17 -5.39 20.92
C TRP A 80 -14.45 -6.48 19.88
N GLY A 81 -15.11 -7.58 20.27
CA GLY A 81 -15.53 -8.62 19.34
C GLY A 81 -14.36 -9.26 18.57
N GLU A 82 -14.52 -9.42 17.26
CA GLU A 82 -13.49 -10.04 16.38
C GLU A 82 -12.16 -9.27 16.41
N GLY A 83 -12.18 -7.96 16.63
CA GLY A 83 -10.93 -7.16 16.76
C GLY A 83 -10.08 -7.60 17.95
N LEU A 84 -10.70 -8.04 19.06
CA LEU A 84 -9.97 -8.60 20.20
C LEU A 84 -9.25 -9.89 19.82
N TYR A 85 -9.94 -10.79 19.13
CA TYR A 85 -9.36 -12.07 18.74
C TYR A 85 -8.19 -11.90 17.76
N PHE A 86 -8.34 -11.00 16.80
CA PHE A 86 -7.22 -10.61 15.94
C PHE A 86 -6.02 -10.09 16.73
N LEU A 87 -6.25 -9.26 17.75
CA LEU A 87 -5.18 -8.72 18.59
C LEU A 87 -4.48 -9.82 19.42
N LEU A 88 -5.24 -10.80 19.93
CA LEU A 88 -4.68 -11.95 20.66
C LEU A 88 -3.84 -12.85 19.75
N ASP A 89 -4.30 -13.12 18.54
CA ASP A 89 -3.53 -13.86 17.55
C ASP A 89 -2.24 -13.10 17.17
N LEU A 90 -2.33 -11.77 17.05
CA LEU A 90 -1.16 -10.93 16.80
C LEU A 90 -0.15 -10.94 17.95
N PHE A 91 -0.61 -10.92 19.21
CA PHE A 91 0.27 -11.04 20.37
C PHE A 91 0.98 -12.39 20.37
N SER A 92 0.25 -13.47 20.10
CA SER A 92 0.81 -14.81 19.98
C SER A 92 1.85 -14.89 18.87
N LEU A 93 1.55 -14.33 17.68
CA LEU A 93 2.48 -14.24 16.57
C LEU A 93 3.77 -13.53 16.95
N ASN A 94 3.67 -12.34 17.56
CA ASN A 94 4.83 -11.56 17.95
C ASN A 94 5.71 -12.30 18.98
N GLN A 95 5.09 -13.01 19.93
CA GLN A 95 5.80 -13.79 20.93
C GLN A 95 6.51 -15.00 20.31
N LEU A 96 5.83 -15.75 19.46
CA LEU A 96 6.41 -16.90 18.75
C LEU A 96 7.55 -16.47 17.83
N SER A 97 7.34 -15.41 17.04
CA SER A 97 8.38 -14.84 16.17
C SER A 97 9.59 -14.38 16.96
N ALA A 98 9.40 -13.70 18.10
CA ALA A 98 10.52 -13.29 18.94
C ALA A 98 11.31 -14.50 19.49
N ALA A 99 10.63 -15.54 19.95
CA ALA A 99 11.28 -16.78 20.41
C ALA A 99 12.04 -17.45 19.24
N SER A 100 11.42 -17.55 18.09
CA SER A 100 12.02 -18.13 16.88
C SER A 100 13.25 -17.35 16.41
N ILE A 101 13.25 -16.01 16.50
CA ILE A 101 14.43 -15.17 16.24
C ILE A 101 15.57 -15.50 17.21
N MET A 102 15.29 -15.62 18.49
CA MET A 102 16.32 -15.95 19.49
C MET A 102 16.91 -17.35 19.29
N GLU A 103 16.09 -18.32 18.88
CA GLU A 103 16.52 -19.69 18.60
C GLU A 103 17.37 -19.81 17.32
N ASN A 104 17.02 -19.03 16.29
CA ASN A 104 17.67 -19.08 14.97
C ASN A 104 18.75 -18.02 14.77
N GLY A 105 19.09 -17.22 15.81
CA GLY A 105 20.12 -16.18 15.74
C GLY A 105 21.55 -16.68 15.52
N PRO A 106 22.54 -15.81 15.50
CA PRO A 106 22.40 -14.36 15.75
C PRO A 106 21.85 -13.58 14.54
N PHE A 107 21.14 -12.51 14.81
CA PHE A 107 20.75 -11.49 13.83
C PHE A 107 21.44 -10.16 14.15
N ASP A 108 21.80 -9.41 13.12
CA ASP A 108 22.48 -8.11 13.26
C ASP A 108 21.49 -6.99 13.59
N LEU A 109 20.24 -7.11 13.05
CA LEU A 109 19.15 -6.18 13.36
C LEU A 109 17.78 -6.83 13.15
N CYS A 110 16.74 -6.25 13.76
CA CYS A 110 15.35 -6.60 13.51
C CYS A 110 14.55 -5.40 13.00
N VAL A 111 13.57 -5.64 12.13
CA VAL A 111 12.68 -4.64 11.54
C VAL A 111 11.24 -5.00 11.83
N ALA A 112 10.51 -4.09 12.50
CA ALA A 112 9.09 -4.19 12.68
C ALA A 112 8.38 -3.46 11.52
N HIS A 113 7.60 -4.18 10.73
CA HIS A 113 6.76 -3.59 9.70
C HIS A 113 5.39 -3.22 10.27
N ASP A 114 5.10 -1.93 10.34
CA ASP A 114 3.96 -1.32 11.01
C ASP A 114 3.88 -1.73 12.52
N TRP A 115 2.82 -1.27 13.21
CA TRP A 115 2.56 -1.62 14.60
C TRP A 115 2.35 -3.13 14.82
N LEU A 116 2.08 -3.86 13.74
CA LEU A 116 1.80 -5.30 13.73
C LEU A 116 3.00 -6.15 14.22
N GLY A 117 4.23 -5.69 13.98
CA GLY A 117 5.45 -6.36 14.43
C GLY A 117 6.12 -5.75 15.67
N LEU A 118 5.58 -4.65 16.21
CA LEU A 118 6.27 -3.86 17.25
C LEU A 118 6.52 -4.61 18.54
N LEU A 119 5.55 -5.40 19.00
CA LEU A 119 5.67 -6.07 20.31
C LEU A 119 6.83 -7.06 20.33
N GLY A 120 6.96 -7.86 19.28
CA GLY A 120 8.05 -8.81 19.11
C GLY A 120 9.40 -8.11 18.94
N ALA A 121 9.47 -7.11 18.08
CA ALA A 121 10.69 -6.37 17.82
C ALA A 121 11.18 -5.59 19.06
N MET A 122 10.28 -5.00 19.86
CA MET A 122 10.65 -4.37 21.14
C MET A 122 11.18 -5.38 22.16
N ALA A 123 10.67 -6.63 22.16
CA ALA A 123 11.21 -7.69 23.02
C ALA A 123 12.63 -8.05 22.56
N ILE A 124 12.86 -8.26 21.28
CA ILE A 124 14.17 -8.58 20.70
C ILE A 124 15.19 -7.45 20.95
N LYS A 125 14.76 -6.19 20.87
CA LYS A 125 15.64 -5.06 21.20
C LYS A 125 16.18 -5.12 22.65
N ARG A 126 15.40 -5.61 23.60
CA ARG A 126 15.85 -5.77 24.99
C ARG A 126 16.97 -6.81 25.16
N GLU A 127 17.03 -7.76 24.22
CA GLU A 127 18.10 -8.76 24.13
C GLU A 127 19.37 -8.23 23.42
N GLY A 128 19.39 -6.95 23.05
CA GLY A 128 20.57 -6.25 22.53
C GLY A 128 20.65 -6.19 20.99
N ILE A 129 19.63 -6.66 20.26
CA ILE A 129 19.58 -6.55 18.80
C ILE A 129 18.98 -5.19 18.43
N PRO A 130 19.64 -4.37 17.59
CA PRO A 130 19.11 -3.11 17.10
C PRO A 130 17.75 -3.27 16.43
N MET A 131 16.86 -2.25 16.59
CA MET A 131 15.49 -2.30 16.07
C MET A 131 15.22 -1.12 15.16
N ILE A 132 14.70 -1.41 13.98
CA ILE A 132 14.10 -0.43 13.06
C ILE A 132 12.57 -0.57 13.10
N PHE A 133 11.89 0.58 13.20
CA PHE A 133 10.44 0.64 13.00
C PHE A 133 10.15 1.16 11.59
N HIS A 134 9.65 0.27 10.72
CA HIS A 134 9.29 0.62 9.36
C HIS A 134 7.79 0.93 9.28
N VAL A 135 7.46 2.20 9.10
CA VAL A 135 6.09 2.73 9.12
C VAL A 135 5.55 2.86 7.69
N HIS A 136 4.60 2.00 7.35
CA HIS A 136 3.88 2.03 6.08
C HIS A 136 2.58 2.84 6.15
N GLY A 137 2.15 3.19 7.35
CA GLY A 137 1.00 4.04 7.62
C GLY A 137 0.67 4.06 9.10
N LEU A 138 0.07 5.14 9.58
CA LEU A 138 -0.28 5.35 10.97
C LEU A 138 -1.78 5.20 11.21
N GLU A 139 -2.14 4.73 12.39
CA GLU A 139 -3.53 4.56 12.83
C GLU A 139 -4.31 5.89 12.76
N VAL A 140 -3.68 7.00 13.12
CA VAL A 140 -4.28 8.34 13.09
C VAL A 140 -4.76 8.77 11.70
N GLY A 141 -4.16 8.26 10.62
CA GLY A 141 -4.56 8.59 9.25
C GLY A 141 -5.50 7.58 8.63
N ARG A 142 -5.57 6.36 9.18
CA ARG A 142 -6.35 5.25 8.61
C ARG A 142 -7.84 5.33 8.97
N SER A 143 -8.20 6.08 10.01
CA SER A 143 -9.56 6.14 10.54
C SER A 143 -9.91 7.54 11.04
N ASP A 144 -11.15 7.98 10.83
CA ASP A 144 -11.69 9.21 11.43
C ASP A 144 -11.86 9.08 12.96
N ASN A 145 -11.83 7.84 13.48
CA ASN A 145 -11.84 7.55 14.92
C ASN A 145 -10.73 6.53 15.26
N PRO A 146 -9.46 7.00 15.32
CA PRO A 146 -8.32 6.14 15.53
C PRO A 146 -8.36 5.47 16.91
N ASN A 147 -7.93 4.21 16.98
CA ASN A 147 -7.85 3.48 18.23
C ASN A 147 -6.71 4.03 19.10
N PRO A 148 -7.01 4.60 20.29
CA PRO A 148 -5.99 5.27 21.10
C PRO A 148 -4.89 4.32 21.63
N GLN A 149 -5.19 3.03 21.79
CA GLN A 149 -4.21 2.04 22.22
C GLN A 149 -3.21 1.73 21.08
N LEU A 150 -3.67 1.65 19.84
CA LEU A 150 -2.80 1.48 18.67
C LEU A 150 -1.93 2.72 18.46
N VAL A 151 -2.51 3.92 18.56
CA VAL A 151 -1.73 5.18 18.51
C VAL A 151 -0.67 5.22 19.59
N ALA A 152 -0.99 4.79 20.82
CA ALA A 152 -0.02 4.71 21.92
C ALA A 152 1.08 3.67 21.65
N LEU A 153 0.75 2.54 21.03
CA LEU A 153 1.71 1.51 20.64
C LEU A 153 2.66 2.02 19.55
N GLU A 154 2.14 2.67 18.50
CA GLU A 154 2.95 3.27 17.44
C GLU A 154 3.91 4.32 17.99
N LYS A 155 3.42 5.19 18.89
CA LYS A 155 4.25 6.18 19.58
C LYS A 155 5.35 5.50 20.41
N LYS A 156 5.00 4.45 21.15
CA LYS A 156 5.98 3.69 21.95
C LYS A 156 7.01 3.01 21.06
N GLY A 157 6.60 2.42 19.95
CA GLY A 157 7.50 1.84 18.95
C GLY A 157 8.48 2.88 18.40
N ALA A 158 7.99 4.07 18.04
CA ALA A 158 8.82 5.18 17.56
C ALA A 158 9.83 5.70 18.62
N GLU A 159 9.44 5.72 19.90
CA GLU A 159 10.37 6.06 21.01
C GLU A 159 11.49 5.03 21.15
N VAL A 160 11.15 3.75 21.12
CA VAL A 160 12.06 2.63 21.42
C VAL A 160 12.97 2.30 20.24
N ALA A 161 12.51 2.38 19.00
CA ALA A 161 13.28 2.06 17.80
C ALA A 161 14.58 2.89 17.72
N ASP A 162 15.66 2.32 17.21
CA ASP A 162 16.92 3.04 16.97
C ASP A 162 16.79 4.01 15.79
N LEU A 163 16.21 3.54 14.71
CA LEU A 163 15.83 4.33 13.54
C LEU A 163 14.39 4.02 13.14
N ILE A 164 13.82 4.94 12.37
CA ILE A 164 12.50 4.79 11.76
C ILE A 164 12.65 4.97 10.27
N ILE A 165 12.09 4.05 9.50
CA ILE A 165 11.94 4.19 8.05
C ILE A 165 10.48 4.47 7.76
N THR A 166 10.21 5.38 6.85
CA THR A 166 8.87 5.62 6.34
C THR A 166 8.88 5.81 4.84
N VAL A 167 7.71 5.81 4.23
CA VAL A 167 7.51 5.58 2.80
C VAL A 167 7.36 6.86 1.97
N SER A 168 7.32 8.03 2.62
CA SER A 168 7.21 9.34 1.96
C SER A 168 7.64 10.49 2.87
N GLU A 169 7.95 11.65 2.29
CA GLU A 169 8.19 12.87 3.06
C GLU A 169 6.92 13.33 3.79
N ALA A 170 5.74 13.13 3.18
CA ALA A 170 4.47 13.42 3.83
C ALA A 170 4.29 12.60 5.12
N MET A 171 4.62 11.31 5.11
CA MET A 171 4.60 10.45 6.30
C MET A 171 5.67 10.87 7.32
N LYS A 172 6.87 11.26 6.88
CA LYS A 172 7.90 11.80 7.77
C LYS A 172 7.41 13.04 8.49
N GLN A 173 6.76 13.96 7.78
CA GLN A 173 6.18 15.16 8.38
C GLN A 173 5.08 14.82 9.39
N GLU A 174 4.25 13.82 9.10
CA GLU A 174 3.24 13.33 10.05
C GLU A 174 3.88 12.78 11.32
N LEU A 175 4.87 11.89 11.22
CA LEU A 175 5.63 11.37 12.37
C LEU A 175 6.26 12.48 13.21
N VAL A 176 6.89 13.46 12.56
CA VAL A 176 7.49 14.62 13.25
C VAL A 176 6.42 15.46 13.94
N SER A 177 5.25 15.66 13.33
CA SER A 177 4.14 16.38 13.96
C SER A 177 3.59 15.69 15.20
N LEU A 178 3.74 14.36 15.28
CA LEU A 178 3.38 13.53 16.44
C LEU A 178 4.48 13.50 17.52
N GLY A 179 5.57 14.25 17.31
CA GLY A 179 6.66 14.43 18.29
C GLY A 179 7.85 13.49 18.10
N VAL A 180 7.94 12.79 16.98
CA VAL A 180 9.11 11.96 16.65
C VAL A 180 10.27 12.85 16.19
N GLU A 181 11.48 12.60 16.66
CA GLU A 181 12.68 13.34 16.26
C GLU A 181 12.96 13.18 14.76
N ALA A 182 13.01 14.27 14.02
CA ALA A 182 13.18 14.26 12.56
C ALA A 182 14.46 13.55 12.08
N LYS A 183 15.56 13.63 12.88
CA LYS A 183 16.84 12.97 12.56
C LYS A 183 16.77 11.44 12.62
N LYS A 184 15.79 10.90 13.36
CA LYS A 184 15.57 9.46 13.54
C LYS A 184 14.74 8.87 12.39
N VAL A 185 14.08 9.72 11.59
CA VAL A 185 13.15 9.31 10.54
C VAL A 185 13.80 9.44 9.17
N HIS A 186 13.96 8.33 8.50
CA HIS A 186 14.47 8.22 7.14
C HIS A 186 13.33 7.91 6.17
N VAL A 187 13.39 8.52 4.97
CA VAL A 187 12.44 8.22 3.91
C VAL A 187 13.04 7.21 2.96
N CYS A 188 12.28 6.16 2.68
CA CYS A 188 12.57 5.17 1.66
C CYS A 188 11.31 4.89 0.85
N TYR A 189 11.27 5.36 -0.38
CA TYR A 189 10.13 5.14 -1.28
C TYR A 189 10.00 3.67 -1.65
N HIS A 190 8.77 3.21 -1.90
CA HIS A 190 8.54 1.91 -2.51
C HIS A 190 8.96 1.93 -3.98
N GLY A 191 9.15 0.73 -4.54
CA GLY A 191 9.42 0.52 -5.95
C GLY A 191 8.20 0.02 -6.72
N VAL A 192 8.42 -0.14 -8.03
CA VAL A 192 7.55 -0.86 -8.95
C VAL A 192 8.39 -1.76 -9.83
N ASP A 193 7.86 -2.95 -10.16
CA ASP A 193 8.44 -3.82 -11.19
C ASP A 193 8.05 -3.31 -12.58
N GLY A 194 8.91 -2.48 -13.16
CA GLY A 194 8.69 -1.90 -14.49
C GLY A 194 8.88 -2.88 -15.64
N ALA A 195 9.43 -4.06 -15.40
CA ALA A 195 9.50 -5.15 -16.39
C ALA A 195 8.18 -5.93 -16.41
N PHE A 196 7.53 -6.05 -15.26
CA PHE A 196 6.20 -6.65 -15.16
C PHE A 196 5.11 -5.68 -15.63
N PHE A 197 5.05 -4.47 -15.06
CA PHE A 197 4.11 -3.41 -15.46
C PHE A 197 4.66 -2.66 -16.68
N ASP A 198 4.60 -3.32 -17.84
CA ASP A 198 5.04 -2.80 -19.12
C ASP A 198 3.86 -2.76 -20.11
N PRO A 199 3.53 -1.58 -20.70
CA PRO A 199 2.45 -1.46 -21.68
C PRO A 199 2.65 -2.37 -22.91
N ASP A 200 3.89 -2.69 -23.28
CA ASP A 200 4.18 -3.57 -24.42
C ASP A 200 3.85 -5.04 -24.16
N ARG A 201 3.63 -5.42 -22.90
CA ARG A 201 3.15 -6.76 -22.49
C ARG A 201 1.63 -6.92 -22.58
N ALA A 202 0.89 -5.84 -22.76
CA ALA A 202 -0.56 -5.92 -22.80
C ALA A 202 -1.04 -6.64 -24.06
N ASP A 203 -1.79 -7.74 -23.87
CA ASP A 203 -2.37 -8.51 -24.95
C ASP A 203 -3.60 -7.80 -25.56
N PRO A 204 -3.55 -7.40 -26.85
CA PRO A 204 -4.66 -6.72 -27.51
C PRO A 204 -5.97 -7.53 -27.51
N GLU A 205 -5.92 -8.87 -27.62
CA GLU A 205 -7.10 -9.72 -27.59
C GLU A 205 -7.76 -9.69 -26.21
N ARG A 206 -6.95 -9.72 -25.16
CA ARG A 206 -7.41 -9.63 -23.77
C ARG A 206 -8.01 -8.24 -23.48
N LEU A 207 -7.42 -7.17 -23.98
CA LEU A 207 -8.00 -5.82 -23.87
C LEU A 207 -9.35 -5.71 -24.58
N ALA A 208 -9.48 -6.28 -25.79
CA ALA A 208 -10.75 -6.33 -26.51
C ALA A 208 -11.81 -7.16 -25.74
N ALA A 209 -11.40 -8.28 -25.15
CA ALA A 209 -12.26 -9.10 -24.31
C ALA A 209 -12.74 -8.37 -23.05
N LEU A 210 -11.86 -7.61 -22.37
CA LEU A 210 -12.23 -6.78 -21.22
C LEU A 210 -13.20 -5.66 -21.61
N ARG A 211 -12.96 -4.94 -22.73
CA ARG A 211 -13.92 -3.93 -23.24
C ARG A 211 -15.30 -4.55 -23.47
N LYS A 212 -15.35 -5.71 -24.11
CA LYS A 212 -16.60 -6.44 -24.36
C LYS A 212 -17.27 -6.88 -23.05
N ARG A 213 -16.49 -7.44 -22.11
CA ARG A 213 -16.98 -7.89 -20.79
C ARG A 213 -17.66 -6.77 -20.02
N TYR A 214 -17.08 -5.56 -20.08
CA TYR A 214 -17.57 -4.40 -19.34
C TYR A 214 -18.57 -3.54 -20.14
N GLY A 215 -18.85 -3.91 -21.41
CA GLY A 215 -19.77 -3.19 -22.27
C GLY A 215 -19.26 -1.82 -22.72
N PHE A 216 -17.94 -1.63 -22.79
CA PHE A 216 -17.32 -0.39 -23.24
C PHE A 216 -17.24 -0.36 -24.77
N ALA A 217 -17.68 0.76 -25.38
CA ALA A 217 -17.50 1.03 -26.80
C ALA A 217 -16.02 1.35 -27.12
N LEU A 218 -15.64 1.25 -28.39
CA LEU A 218 -14.25 1.51 -28.81
C LEU A 218 -13.81 2.96 -28.56
N ASP A 219 -14.75 3.88 -28.57
CA ASP A 219 -14.54 5.32 -28.39
C ASP A 219 -14.89 5.82 -26.96
N ASP A 220 -15.21 4.89 -26.03
CA ASP A 220 -15.34 5.24 -24.62
C ASP A 220 -13.96 5.54 -24.01
N ILE A 221 -13.93 6.59 -23.18
CA ILE A 221 -12.76 7.00 -22.39
C ILE A 221 -12.86 6.32 -21.02
N ILE A 222 -11.88 5.48 -20.69
CA ILE A 222 -11.88 4.69 -19.47
C ILE A 222 -11.07 5.39 -18.38
N VAL A 223 -11.76 5.84 -17.35
CA VAL A 223 -11.16 6.36 -16.11
C VAL A 223 -11.13 5.22 -15.11
N LEU A 224 -9.94 4.85 -14.62
CA LEU A 224 -9.73 3.72 -13.72
C LEU A 224 -9.46 4.19 -12.30
N PHE A 225 -10.23 3.66 -11.35
CA PHE A 225 -9.86 3.60 -9.94
C PHE A 225 -9.49 2.16 -9.59
N MET A 226 -8.33 1.97 -8.93
CA MET A 226 -7.92 0.67 -8.40
C MET A 226 -7.46 0.83 -6.95
N GLY A 227 -8.07 0.07 -6.02
CA GLY A 227 -7.73 0.13 -4.62
C GLY A 227 -8.85 -0.36 -3.70
N ARG A 228 -8.59 -0.38 -2.40
CA ARG A 228 -9.62 -0.77 -1.41
C ARG A 228 -10.80 0.19 -1.43
N LEU A 229 -12.02 -0.35 -1.35
CA LEU A 229 -13.25 0.44 -1.27
C LEU A 229 -13.49 0.90 0.17
N GLU A 230 -12.65 1.84 0.63
CA GLU A 230 -12.69 2.45 1.95
C GLU A 230 -12.88 3.96 1.85
N SER A 231 -13.46 4.59 2.87
CA SER A 231 -13.72 6.04 2.89
C SER A 231 -12.44 6.87 2.68
N VAL A 232 -11.34 6.45 3.28
CA VAL A 232 -10.02 7.13 3.15
C VAL A 232 -9.46 7.10 1.73
N LYS A 233 -9.98 6.23 0.85
CA LYS A 233 -9.58 6.18 -0.58
C LYS A 233 -10.37 7.16 -1.46
N GLY A 234 -11.29 7.94 -0.88
CA GLY A 234 -12.04 8.98 -1.57
C GLY A 234 -13.04 8.47 -2.59
N ILE A 235 -13.46 7.21 -2.48
CA ILE A 235 -14.40 6.58 -3.44
C ILE A 235 -15.76 7.28 -3.46
N VAL A 236 -16.24 7.77 -2.31
CA VAL A 236 -17.52 8.50 -2.21
C VAL A 236 -17.46 9.81 -2.99
N GLN A 237 -16.36 10.53 -2.84
CA GLN A 237 -16.13 11.80 -3.54
C GLN A 237 -15.95 11.58 -5.05
N LEU A 238 -15.26 10.50 -5.44
CA LEU A 238 -15.09 10.13 -6.84
C LEU A 238 -16.45 9.83 -7.50
N PHE A 239 -17.30 9.02 -6.88
CA PHE A 239 -18.65 8.74 -7.41
C PHE A 239 -19.48 10.02 -7.56
N SER A 240 -19.37 10.94 -6.61
CA SER A 240 -20.04 12.23 -6.70
C SER A 240 -19.48 13.15 -7.79
N ALA A 241 -18.21 12.96 -8.17
CA ALA A 241 -17.55 13.73 -9.24
C ALA A 241 -17.97 13.26 -10.65
N ILE A 242 -18.24 11.98 -10.85
CA ILE A 242 -18.47 11.37 -12.17
C ILE A 242 -19.61 12.00 -12.96
N PRO A 243 -20.79 12.30 -12.40
CA PRO A 243 -21.84 12.97 -13.16
C PRO A 243 -21.41 14.33 -13.74
N VAL A 244 -20.57 15.09 -13.00
CA VAL A 244 -20.02 16.38 -13.47
C VAL A 244 -19.05 16.15 -14.63
N VAL A 245 -18.22 15.12 -14.56
CA VAL A 245 -17.30 14.75 -15.64
C VAL A 245 -18.07 14.30 -16.88
N GLN A 246 -19.07 13.43 -16.73
CA GLN A 246 -19.86 12.89 -17.83
C GLN A 246 -20.70 13.97 -18.52
N ALA A 247 -21.12 15.00 -17.81
CA ALA A 247 -21.80 16.15 -18.41
C ALA A 247 -20.91 16.90 -19.42
N LYS A 248 -19.57 16.94 -19.20
CA LYS A 248 -18.59 17.54 -20.12
C LYS A 248 -18.03 16.52 -21.13
N HIS A 249 -17.84 15.28 -20.70
CA HIS A 249 -17.27 14.18 -21.48
C HIS A 249 -18.23 12.96 -21.47
N PRO A 250 -19.28 12.92 -22.32
CA PRO A 250 -20.32 11.87 -22.27
C PRO A 250 -19.82 10.45 -22.51
N LYS A 251 -18.64 10.29 -23.11
CA LYS A 251 -18.00 8.99 -23.39
C LYS A 251 -17.16 8.46 -22.22
N VAL A 252 -17.08 9.21 -21.12
CA VAL A 252 -16.33 8.74 -19.93
C VAL A 252 -17.09 7.62 -19.24
N LYS A 253 -16.37 6.53 -18.99
CA LYS A 253 -16.77 5.40 -18.16
C LYS A 253 -15.82 5.29 -16.97
N LEU A 254 -16.35 5.17 -15.77
CA LEU A 254 -15.55 4.87 -14.59
C LEU A 254 -15.48 3.36 -14.40
N LEU A 255 -14.27 2.81 -14.40
CA LEU A 255 -13.98 1.44 -14.03
C LEU A 255 -13.39 1.44 -12.60
N VAL A 256 -14.07 0.78 -11.68
CA VAL A 256 -13.67 0.68 -10.26
C VAL A 256 -13.28 -0.77 -9.98
N VAL A 257 -12.05 -0.96 -9.55
CA VAL A 257 -11.50 -2.29 -9.23
C VAL A 257 -11.10 -2.33 -7.76
N GLY A 258 -11.70 -3.23 -6.99
CA GLY A 258 -11.34 -3.46 -5.60
C GLY A 258 -12.45 -3.95 -4.70
N LYS A 259 -12.09 -4.24 -3.45
CA LYS A 259 -12.98 -4.67 -2.35
C LYS A 259 -12.81 -3.75 -1.15
N GLY A 260 -13.78 -3.76 -0.26
CA GLY A 260 -13.70 -3.03 1.00
C GLY A 260 -15.06 -2.84 1.66
N SER A 261 -15.08 -2.11 2.77
CA SER A 261 -16.28 -1.89 3.57
C SER A 261 -17.40 -1.16 2.81
N LEU A 262 -17.05 -0.39 1.76
CA LEU A 262 -18.00 0.35 0.93
C LEU A 262 -18.47 -0.41 -0.31
N GLU A 263 -18.18 -1.71 -0.47
CA GLU A 263 -18.55 -2.49 -1.66
C GLU A 263 -20.06 -2.45 -1.95
N SER A 264 -20.88 -2.77 -0.95
CA SER A 264 -22.35 -2.78 -1.11
C SER A 264 -22.92 -1.40 -1.48
N TRP A 265 -22.38 -0.34 -0.87
CA TRP A 265 -22.73 1.04 -1.20
C TRP A 265 -22.33 1.37 -2.64
N ALA A 266 -21.09 1.05 -3.04
CA ALA A 266 -20.57 1.34 -4.37
C ALA A 266 -21.36 0.61 -5.48
N LEU A 267 -21.75 -0.64 -5.25
CA LEU A 267 -22.62 -1.40 -6.17
C LEU A 267 -24.00 -0.74 -6.36
N SER A 268 -24.60 -0.27 -5.26
CA SER A 268 -25.90 0.44 -5.31
C SER A 268 -25.76 1.76 -6.05
N GLU A 269 -24.73 2.52 -5.74
CA GLU A 269 -24.53 3.86 -6.28
C GLU A 269 -24.15 3.81 -7.78
N ALA A 270 -23.33 2.82 -8.19
CA ALA A 270 -23.01 2.60 -9.61
C ALA A 270 -24.27 2.35 -10.46
N LYS A 271 -25.21 1.55 -9.93
CA LYS A 271 -26.50 1.32 -10.60
C LYS A 271 -27.34 2.60 -10.70
N ARG A 272 -27.32 3.43 -9.67
CA ARG A 272 -28.07 4.68 -9.62
C ARG A 272 -27.54 5.74 -10.58
N LEU A 273 -26.22 5.89 -10.68
CA LEU A 273 -25.56 6.92 -11.49
C LEU A 273 -25.44 6.53 -12.97
N GLY A 274 -25.19 5.25 -13.25
CA GLY A 274 -24.85 4.77 -14.59
C GLY A 274 -23.43 5.15 -15.04
N GLY A 275 -22.92 4.46 -16.05
CA GLY A 275 -21.57 4.71 -16.58
C GLY A 275 -20.42 4.36 -15.62
N ILE A 276 -20.71 3.62 -14.54
CA ILE A 276 -19.75 3.11 -13.57
C ILE A 276 -19.81 1.59 -13.56
N THR A 277 -18.68 0.95 -13.75
CA THR A 277 -18.51 -0.51 -13.69
C THR A 277 -17.66 -0.87 -12.49
N LEU A 278 -18.15 -1.79 -11.63
CA LEU A 278 -17.40 -2.34 -10.49
C LEU A 278 -16.88 -3.73 -10.80
N VAL A 279 -15.65 -3.99 -10.40
CA VAL A 279 -14.98 -5.29 -10.38
C VAL A 279 -14.53 -5.55 -8.95
N THR A 280 -15.23 -6.45 -8.26
CA THR A 280 -14.94 -6.81 -6.86
C THR A 280 -14.32 -8.19 -6.73
N ASP A 281 -13.96 -8.83 -7.84
CA ASP A 281 -13.17 -10.05 -7.83
C ASP A 281 -11.73 -9.76 -7.43
N PHE A 282 -11.06 -10.73 -6.83
CA PHE A 282 -9.62 -10.66 -6.65
C PHE A 282 -8.96 -10.73 -8.03
N LEU A 283 -8.09 -9.79 -8.32
CA LEU A 283 -7.33 -9.77 -9.57
C LEU A 283 -5.90 -10.24 -9.31
N GLU A 284 -5.48 -11.24 -10.06
CA GLU A 284 -4.07 -11.61 -10.17
C GLU A 284 -3.26 -10.45 -10.79
N ALA A 285 -1.95 -10.45 -10.57
CA ALA A 285 -1.08 -9.37 -11.02
C ALA A 285 -1.19 -9.10 -12.53
N GLU A 286 -1.31 -10.15 -13.34
CA GLU A 286 -1.47 -10.03 -14.80
C GLU A 286 -2.81 -9.40 -15.19
N ASP A 287 -3.90 -9.72 -14.47
CA ASP A 287 -5.20 -9.08 -14.68
C ASP A 287 -5.16 -7.60 -14.30
N LYS A 288 -4.49 -7.24 -13.19
CA LYS A 288 -4.24 -5.84 -12.81
C LYS A 288 -3.54 -5.08 -13.93
N MET A 289 -2.46 -5.64 -14.48
CA MET A 289 -1.68 -5.04 -15.55
C MET A 289 -2.58 -4.73 -16.77
N HIS A 290 -3.46 -5.67 -17.19
CA HIS A 290 -4.38 -5.46 -18.30
C HIS A 290 -5.45 -4.41 -17.99
N HIS A 291 -5.90 -4.28 -16.73
CA HIS A 291 -6.82 -3.21 -16.34
C HIS A 291 -6.16 -1.82 -16.42
N TYR A 292 -4.89 -1.71 -15.98
CA TYR A 292 -4.15 -0.46 -16.23
C TYR A 292 -3.97 -0.20 -17.72
N ALA A 293 -3.62 -1.21 -18.52
CA ALA A 293 -3.46 -1.05 -19.96
C ALA A 293 -4.76 -0.56 -20.63
N LEU A 294 -5.93 -1.06 -20.18
CA LEU A 294 -7.25 -0.69 -20.69
C LEU A 294 -7.60 0.78 -20.41
N ALA A 295 -7.08 1.38 -19.33
CA ALA A 295 -7.41 2.73 -18.89
C ALA A 295 -6.79 3.81 -19.79
N ASP A 296 -7.48 4.94 -19.93
CA ASP A 296 -6.95 6.17 -20.53
C ASP A 296 -6.38 7.10 -19.46
N LEU A 297 -6.99 7.12 -18.28
CA LEU A 297 -6.61 7.93 -17.13
C LEU A 297 -6.82 7.12 -15.85
N CYS A 298 -5.90 7.24 -14.88
CA CYS A 298 -6.10 6.69 -13.54
C CYS A 298 -6.50 7.79 -12.55
N VAL A 299 -7.31 7.45 -11.54
CA VAL A 299 -7.75 8.39 -10.50
C VAL A 299 -7.60 7.75 -9.13
N PHE A 300 -6.79 8.33 -8.27
CA PHE A 300 -6.54 7.87 -6.90
C PHE A 300 -6.79 9.03 -5.91
N PRO A 301 -8.06 9.38 -5.64
CA PRO A 301 -8.41 10.54 -4.84
C PRO A 301 -8.38 10.20 -3.34
N SER A 302 -7.29 9.57 -2.89
CA SER A 302 -7.12 9.18 -1.50
C SER A 302 -7.04 10.41 -0.60
N ILE A 303 -7.81 10.40 0.49
CA ILE A 303 -7.82 11.40 1.55
C ILE A 303 -6.59 11.19 2.45
N TYR A 304 -6.21 9.94 2.64
CA TYR A 304 -5.00 9.51 3.30
C TYR A 304 -4.33 8.42 2.48
N GLU A 305 -3.10 8.63 2.07
CA GLU A 305 -2.30 7.68 1.31
C GLU A 305 -0.83 7.81 1.71
N PRO A 306 -0.30 6.94 2.54
CA PRO A 306 1.10 7.00 2.95
C PRO A 306 2.09 7.05 1.78
N PHE A 307 1.84 6.27 0.73
CA PHE A 307 2.67 6.27 -0.48
C PHE A 307 1.83 6.17 -1.78
N GLY A 308 1.28 4.99 -2.10
CA GLY A 308 0.43 4.78 -3.28
C GLY A 308 1.08 3.91 -4.36
N ILE A 309 1.39 2.64 -4.05
CA ILE A 309 1.94 1.67 -5.02
C ILE A 309 1.09 1.59 -6.30
N VAL A 310 -0.25 1.67 -6.17
CA VAL A 310 -1.16 1.66 -7.33
C VAL A 310 -0.91 2.81 -8.31
N ALA A 311 -0.44 3.96 -7.82
CA ALA A 311 -0.07 5.07 -8.68
C ALA A 311 1.26 4.82 -9.40
N LEU A 312 2.20 4.11 -8.77
CA LEU A 312 3.43 3.66 -9.44
C LEU A 312 3.14 2.58 -10.49
N GLU A 313 2.27 1.62 -10.20
CA GLU A 313 1.83 0.61 -11.16
C GLU A 313 1.20 1.28 -12.40
N ALA A 314 0.30 2.26 -12.18
CA ALA A 314 -0.29 3.05 -13.25
C ALA A 314 0.76 3.84 -14.03
N ALA A 315 1.70 4.48 -13.34
CA ALA A 315 2.80 5.24 -13.95
C ALA A 315 3.70 4.32 -14.79
N ALA A 316 4.08 3.13 -14.29
CA ALA A 316 4.85 2.13 -15.02
C ALA A 316 4.13 1.68 -16.29
N MET A 317 2.80 1.55 -16.25
CA MET A 317 1.94 1.29 -17.42
C MET A 317 1.73 2.51 -18.33
N GLY A 318 2.47 3.60 -18.11
CA GLY A 318 2.38 4.81 -18.94
C GLY A 318 1.08 5.57 -18.79
N LYS A 319 0.42 5.50 -17.64
CA LYS A 319 -0.84 6.20 -17.37
C LYS A 319 -0.62 7.45 -16.53
N ALA A 320 -1.18 8.56 -16.98
CA ALA A 320 -1.29 9.76 -16.16
C ALA A 320 -2.33 9.54 -15.04
N ALA A 321 -2.20 10.28 -13.93
CA ALA A 321 -3.11 10.12 -12.81
C ALA A 321 -3.62 11.44 -12.25
N VAL A 322 -4.89 11.45 -11.80
CA VAL A 322 -5.45 12.48 -10.92
C VAL A 322 -5.39 11.95 -9.49
N VAL A 323 -4.74 12.66 -8.59
CA VAL A 323 -4.43 12.15 -7.26
C VAL A 323 -4.82 13.11 -6.15
N GLY A 324 -5.28 12.55 -5.03
CA GLY A 324 -5.46 13.32 -3.80
C GLY A 324 -4.11 13.76 -3.24
N ALA A 325 -3.93 15.08 -3.05
CA ALA A 325 -2.65 15.68 -2.67
C ALA A 325 -2.74 16.57 -1.42
N ALA A 326 -3.82 16.49 -0.64
CA ALA A 326 -3.98 17.23 0.59
C ALA A 326 -3.73 16.33 1.82
N GLY A 327 -3.11 16.88 2.85
CA GLY A 327 -2.76 16.13 4.06
C GLY A 327 -1.61 15.15 3.84
N THR A 328 -1.64 14.02 4.54
CA THR A 328 -0.62 12.98 4.40
C THR A 328 -0.88 12.17 3.14
N SER A 329 -0.21 12.54 2.06
CA SER A 329 -0.33 11.90 0.76
C SER A 329 1.03 11.81 0.05
N GLY A 330 1.59 10.58 -0.01
CA GLY A 330 2.77 10.28 -0.83
C GLY A 330 2.49 10.34 -2.33
N LEU A 331 1.21 10.34 -2.74
CA LEU A 331 0.83 10.48 -4.16
C LEU A 331 1.32 11.79 -4.79
N GLN A 332 1.40 12.89 -4.02
CA GLN A 332 1.97 14.16 -4.49
C GLN A 332 3.48 14.08 -4.78
N GLU A 333 4.16 13.08 -4.24
CA GLU A 333 5.57 12.84 -4.47
C GLU A 333 5.80 12.00 -5.73
N ILE A 334 4.83 11.15 -6.07
CA ILE A 334 4.83 10.30 -7.27
C ILE A 334 4.38 11.10 -8.50
N VAL A 335 3.25 11.81 -8.38
CA VAL A 335 2.64 12.55 -9.50
C VAL A 335 3.13 13.99 -9.52
N LYS A 336 3.52 14.49 -10.69
CA LYS A 336 3.93 15.87 -10.95
C LYS A 336 2.80 16.65 -11.57
N ASN A 337 2.51 17.81 -10.99
CA ASN A 337 1.39 18.67 -11.37
C ASN A 337 1.68 19.43 -12.67
N PRO A 338 0.66 19.89 -13.42
CA PRO A 338 0.84 20.83 -14.52
C PRO A 338 1.58 22.10 -14.02
N GLY A 339 2.59 22.53 -14.81
CA GLY A 339 3.47 23.65 -14.42
C GLY A 339 4.80 23.22 -13.80
N GLU A 340 4.91 22.00 -13.30
CA GLU A 340 6.19 21.39 -12.94
C GLU A 340 6.94 20.86 -14.17
N ALA A 341 8.24 20.59 -14.01
CA ALA A 341 9.01 19.90 -15.07
C ALA A 341 8.48 18.46 -15.28
N ARG A 342 8.22 18.07 -16.52
CA ARG A 342 7.74 16.74 -16.91
C ARG A 342 6.45 16.34 -16.14
N PRO A 343 5.32 17.06 -16.31
CA PRO A 343 4.08 16.74 -15.63
C PRO A 343 3.65 15.29 -15.89
N THR A 344 3.01 14.66 -14.89
CA THR A 344 2.57 13.26 -14.97
C THR A 344 1.11 13.10 -14.60
N GLY A 345 0.43 14.18 -14.19
CA GLY A 345 -0.97 14.15 -13.76
C GLY A 345 -1.43 15.43 -13.10
N VAL A 346 -2.45 15.34 -12.26
CA VAL A 346 -3.11 16.48 -11.61
C VAL A 346 -3.30 16.20 -10.13
N HIS A 347 -2.95 17.17 -9.28
CA HIS A 347 -3.24 17.15 -7.84
C HIS A 347 -4.61 17.76 -7.56
N VAL A 348 -5.40 17.09 -6.71
CA VAL A 348 -6.72 17.56 -6.29
C VAL A 348 -6.91 17.42 -4.78
N ASN A 349 -7.84 18.21 -4.25
CA ASN A 349 -8.35 18.01 -2.91
C ASN A 349 -9.35 16.83 -2.92
N ALA A 350 -8.94 15.68 -2.40
CA ALA A 350 -9.74 14.48 -2.36
C ALA A 350 -11.04 14.59 -1.54
N ARG A 351 -11.17 15.60 -0.68
CA ARG A 351 -12.39 15.86 0.11
C ARG A 351 -13.46 16.65 -0.65
N ASP A 352 -13.11 17.25 -1.79
CA ASP A 352 -14.03 17.99 -2.65
C ASP A 352 -14.25 17.29 -3.99
N SER A 353 -15.45 16.75 -4.19
CA SER A 353 -15.83 16.07 -5.44
C SER A 353 -15.77 16.99 -6.67
N ARG A 354 -15.95 18.32 -6.50
CA ARG A 354 -15.85 19.29 -7.60
C ARG A 354 -14.40 19.48 -8.02
N ASP A 355 -13.47 19.44 -7.07
CA ASP A 355 -12.04 19.53 -7.37
C ASP A 355 -11.55 18.23 -8.07
N ILE A 356 -12.05 17.07 -7.63
CA ILE A 356 -11.80 15.81 -8.35
C ILE A 356 -12.33 15.88 -9.78
N ALA A 357 -13.57 16.36 -9.96
CA ALA A 357 -14.16 16.53 -11.30
C ALA A 357 -13.37 17.52 -12.15
N TRP A 358 -12.90 18.63 -11.55
CA TRP A 358 -12.03 19.59 -12.23
C TRP A 358 -10.73 18.94 -12.70
N GLY A 359 -10.04 18.19 -11.83
CA GLY A 359 -8.80 17.51 -12.18
C GLY A 359 -8.96 16.50 -13.32
N ILE A 360 -10.03 15.70 -13.28
CA ILE A 360 -10.35 14.75 -14.36
C ILE A 360 -10.64 15.51 -15.66
N ASN A 361 -11.48 16.54 -15.61
CA ASN A 361 -11.82 17.35 -16.79
C ASN A 361 -10.58 18.02 -17.39
N LEU A 362 -9.68 18.56 -16.55
CA LEU A 362 -8.41 19.16 -16.99
C LEU A 362 -7.53 18.12 -17.71
N ALA A 363 -7.42 16.91 -17.17
CA ALA A 363 -6.64 15.84 -17.78
C ALA A 363 -7.21 15.43 -19.15
N LEU A 364 -8.53 15.38 -19.29
CA LEU A 364 -9.24 14.94 -20.50
C LEU A 364 -9.45 16.02 -21.57
N GLU A 365 -9.13 17.28 -21.29
CA GLU A 365 -9.26 18.38 -22.25
C GLU A 365 -8.40 18.19 -23.51
N ASP A 366 -7.26 17.52 -23.38
CA ASP A 366 -6.28 17.29 -24.44
C ASP A 366 -5.69 15.89 -24.29
N LEU A 367 -6.11 14.96 -25.14
CA LEU A 367 -5.69 13.56 -25.06
C LEU A 367 -4.23 13.35 -25.47
N ASP A 368 -3.67 14.19 -26.34
CA ASP A 368 -2.25 14.12 -26.72
C ASP A 368 -1.37 14.55 -25.53
N ARG A 369 -1.79 15.59 -24.83
CA ARG A 369 -1.16 16.03 -23.57
C ARG A 369 -1.27 14.93 -22.51
N LEU A 370 -2.42 14.28 -22.38
CA LEU A 370 -2.64 13.18 -21.45
C LEU A 370 -1.65 12.02 -21.72
N GLN A 371 -1.50 11.64 -23.01
CA GLN A 371 -0.53 10.61 -23.39
C GLN A 371 0.92 11.04 -23.09
N SER A 372 1.26 12.31 -23.30
CA SER A 372 2.57 12.86 -22.95
C SER A 372 2.83 12.75 -21.46
N TRP A 373 1.83 13.07 -20.62
CA TRP A 373 1.92 12.90 -19.16
C TRP A 373 2.10 11.44 -18.77
N GLY A 374 1.42 10.51 -19.42
CA GLY A 374 1.61 9.07 -19.21
C GLY A 374 3.04 8.61 -19.53
N LYS A 375 3.61 9.08 -20.64
CA LYS A 375 5.02 8.78 -20.98
C LYS A 375 5.99 9.34 -19.94
N ASN A 376 5.76 10.55 -19.46
CA ASN A 376 6.54 11.15 -18.38
C ASN A 376 6.41 10.35 -17.08
N ALA A 377 5.19 9.87 -16.76
CA ALA A 377 4.93 9.07 -15.58
C ALA A 377 5.74 7.76 -15.61
N ARG A 378 5.73 7.04 -16.75
CA ARG A 378 6.53 5.82 -16.93
C ARG A 378 8.01 6.10 -16.77
N ALA A 379 8.53 7.10 -17.48
CA ALA A 379 9.95 7.46 -17.38
C ALA A 379 10.35 7.74 -15.93
N ARG A 380 9.53 8.54 -15.20
CA ARG A 380 9.78 8.85 -13.80
C ARG A 380 9.72 7.61 -12.90
N ALA A 381 8.72 6.72 -13.07
CA ALA A 381 8.61 5.50 -12.29
C ALA A 381 9.85 4.61 -12.44
N LEU A 382 10.32 4.42 -13.65
CA LEU A 382 11.51 3.62 -13.94
C LEU A 382 12.84 4.31 -13.56
N GLU A 383 12.89 5.64 -13.58
CA GLU A 383 14.06 6.40 -13.19
C GLU A 383 14.20 6.55 -11.67
N GLU A 384 13.11 6.69 -10.91
CA GLU A 384 13.17 7.11 -9.50
C GLU A 384 12.64 6.06 -8.52
N PHE A 385 11.67 5.20 -8.93
CA PHE A 385 10.92 4.33 -8.04
C PHE A 385 11.07 2.84 -8.42
N THR A 386 12.28 2.31 -8.36
CA THR A 386 12.53 0.88 -8.56
C THR A 386 12.75 0.16 -7.22
N TRP A 387 12.40 -1.11 -7.16
CA TRP A 387 12.66 -1.92 -5.96
C TRP A 387 14.14 -2.00 -5.63
N GLN A 388 15.00 -2.04 -6.66
CA GLN A 388 16.46 -1.99 -6.47
C GLN A 388 16.88 -0.71 -5.71
N LYS A 389 16.40 0.48 -6.12
CA LYS A 389 16.73 1.74 -5.43
C LYS A 389 16.16 1.78 -4.00
N ALA A 390 14.96 1.23 -3.81
CA ALA A 390 14.39 1.08 -2.48
C ALA A 390 15.29 0.21 -1.59
N ALA A 391 15.77 -0.92 -2.11
CA ALA A 391 16.65 -1.82 -1.36
C ALA A 391 18.03 -1.20 -1.09
N GLU A 392 18.66 -0.56 -2.08
CA GLU A 392 19.94 0.15 -1.92
C GLU A 392 19.82 1.21 -0.82
N ARG A 393 18.76 2.03 -0.86
CA ARG A 393 18.52 3.07 0.16
C ARG A 393 18.23 2.48 1.53
N THR A 394 17.44 1.42 1.60
CA THR A 394 17.14 0.70 2.85
C THR A 394 18.42 0.12 3.46
N LEU A 395 19.28 -0.47 2.63
CA LEU A 395 20.55 -1.04 3.05
C LEU A 395 21.52 0.02 3.60
N GLU A 396 21.57 1.21 2.97
CA GLU A 396 22.35 2.34 3.50
C GLU A 396 21.91 2.70 4.92
N ILE A 397 20.59 2.80 5.16
CA ILE A 397 20.05 3.13 6.48
C ILE A 397 20.35 2.03 7.49
N TYR A 398 20.26 0.76 7.11
CA TYR A 398 20.59 -0.36 7.99
C TYR A 398 22.06 -0.33 8.44
N LYS A 399 22.97 0.03 7.54
CA LYS A 399 24.41 0.17 7.83
C LYS A 399 24.77 1.29 8.82
N GLU A 400 23.83 2.18 9.13
CA GLU A 400 24.04 3.18 10.18
C GLU A 400 23.98 2.58 11.60
N LEU A 401 23.41 1.37 11.74
CA LEU A 401 23.19 0.72 13.03
C LEU A 401 24.13 -0.46 13.33
N VAL A 402 24.79 -1.02 12.30
CA VAL A 402 25.56 -2.28 12.41
C VAL A 402 27.05 -2.07 12.14
#